data_d281d8bb6e82ba72d5c4b6a5fe69932c
#
_entry.id   d281d8bb6e82ba72d5c4b6a5fe69932c
#
_cell.length_a   1.000
_cell.length_b   1.000
_cell.length_c   1.000
_cell.angle_alpha   90.00
_cell.angle_beta   90.00
_cell.angle_gamma   90.00
#
_symmetry.space_group_name_H-M   'P 1'
#
loop_
_entity.id
_entity.type
_entity.pdbx_description
1 polymer ?
#
loop_
_entity_poly.entity_id
_entity_poly.type
_entity_poly.pdbx_seq_one_letter_code
_entity_poly.pdbx_strand_id
1 'polypeptide(L)'
;MNDVYQIDPIDPKGPRGGLARLATLVRETRRAEPGTLLLFGGDTLSPSLESGLFFGAQMIAAWNALGVDVAVPGNHEFDFGGEVFRARLAESRFPWLAANLEAEAPVPNLGRSALREVNGVRVGIVGLLTPDTPRLSKPGPGFRFADLLAAARREAEDLRRQGADVLVALTHCALAEDRMLAASGLFDLVLGGHDHHLVTEMVGRTPIFKSGSDARDALHVRLFLARPAAGGRPALVRTAWDIVPVDGRWAEDPTVAALGREYGREVGQRLGETVGETAVPLDARGETLRRGEGNVGNFAADAVREAMGTDAALLNAGGFRINRILEPGPLTRRDLAGLLPFRNALVVLSATGAQLREAIEHGLALRARHGQTGAMPQVAGLRVRYDLRRPDGERVLSLEVGGQPAAPGRRYTLATSNYLAGGGDGYGMLKALPVLRPAEGSPIETDVVTEAVRRAGRIAPAVDGRLAEAP
;
A
#
# COMPACT_ATOMS: atom_id res chain seq x y z
N MET A 1 2.60 10.33 -9.88
CA MET A 1 1.50 9.41 -9.46
C MET A 1 2.10 8.23 -8.73
N ASN A 2 1.43 7.68 -7.73
CA ASN A 2 1.89 6.55 -6.91
C ASN A 2 0.69 5.85 -6.26
N ASP A 3 0.86 4.59 -5.84
CA ASP A 3 -0.09 3.83 -5.01
C ASP A 3 -1.51 3.79 -5.61
N VAL A 4 -1.64 3.17 -6.78
CA VAL A 4 -2.92 3.07 -7.50
C VAL A 4 -3.23 1.61 -7.78
N TYR A 5 -4.26 1.08 -7.15
CA TYR A 5 -4.52 -0.36 -7.06
C TYR A 5 -5.67 -0.86 -7.92
N GLN A 6 -6.47 0.04 -8.52
CA GLN A 6 -7.60 -0.31 -9.38
C GLN A 6 -7.83 0.73 -10.47
N ILE A 7 -8.47 0.31 -11.55
CA ILE A 7 -8.75 1.18 -12.72
C ILE A 7 -9.85 2.19 -12.39
N ASP A 8 -10.95 1.70 -11.82
CA ASP A 8 -12.10 2.52 -11.44
C ASP A 8 -11.84 3.30 -10.13
N PRO A 9 -12.57 4.38 -9.85
CA PRO A 9 -12.50 5.05 -8.55
C PRO A 9 -12.78 4.08 -7.41
N ILE A 10 -12.05 4.17 -6.29
CA ILE A 10 -12.30 3.36 -5.07
C ILE A 10 -13.72 3.52 -4.57
N ASP A 11 -14.23 4.75 -4.55
CA ASP A 11 -15.63 5.03 -4.31
C ASP A 11 -16.30 5.35 -5.65
N PRO A 12 -17.11 4.45 -6.22
CA PRO A 12 -17.80 4.69 -7.49
C PRO A 12 -18.77 5.88 -7.45
N LYS A 13 -19.26 6.25 -6.27
CA LYS A 13 -20.11 7.44 -6.03
C LYS A 13 -19.29 8.67 -5.61
N GLY A 14 -18.00 8.47 -5.33
CA GLY A 14 -17.09 9.53 -4.89
C GLY A 14 -16.72 10.49 -6.01
N PRO A 15 -16.37 11.71 -5.66
CA PRO A 15 -16.05 12.73 -6.65
C PRO A 15 -14.67 12.54 -7.28
N ARG A 16 -13.76 11.73 -6.70
CA ARG A 16 -12.33 11.69 -7.07
C ARG A 16 -11.83 10.30 -7.41
N GLY A 17 -10.77 10.28 -8.24
CA GLY A 17 -10.03 9.09 -8.63
C GLY A 17 -10.44 8.53 -9.98
N GLY A 18 -9.82 7.40 -10.31
CA GLY A 18 -10.04 6.63 -11.53
C GLY A 18 -9.04 6.92 -12.65
N LEU A 19 -8.46 5.84 -13.18
CA LEU A 19 -7.43 5.93 -14.23
C LEU A 19 -7.98 6.48 -15.55
N ALA A 20 -9.27 6.30 -15.85
CA ALA A 20 -9.87 6.85 -17.05
C ALA A 20 -9.90 8.39 -17.05
N ARG A 21 -10.18 9.01 -15.90
CA ARG A 21 -10.10 10.47 -15.72
C ARG A 21 -8.66 10.96 -15.73
N LEU A 22 -7.76 10.22 -15.06
CA LEU A 22 -6.33 10.51 -15.06
C LEU A 22 -5.75 10.49 -16.48
N ALA A 23 -6.16 9.55 -17.32
CA ALA A 23 -5.71 9.48 -18.71
C ALA A 23 -6.06 10.74 -19.50
N THR A 24 -7.25 11.30 -19.30
CA THR A 24 -7.64 12.57 -19.92
C THR A 24 -6.82 13.73 -19.36
N LEU A 25 -6.64 13.82 -18.04
CA LEU A 25 -5.77 14.82 -17.43
C LEU A 25 -4.35 14.78 -18.02
N VAL A 26 -3.73 13.60 -18.09
CA VAL A 26 -2.38 13.42 -18.64
C VAL A 26 -2.32 13.85 -20.11
N ARG A 27 -3.30 13.45 -20.92
CA ARG A 27 -3.38 13.81 -22.33
C ARG A 27 -3.50 15.33 -22.52
N GLU A 28 -4.38 16.00 -21.77
CA GLU A 28 -4.55 17.45 -21.85
C GLU A 28 -3.30 18.20 -21.36
N THR A 29 -2.67 17.70 -20.28
CA THR A 29 -1.40 18.28 -19.79
C THR A 29 -0.29 18.17 -20.84
N ARG A 30 -0.11 16.99 -21.45
CA ARG A 30 0.88 16.81 -22.52
C ARG A 30 0.59 17.65 -23.76
N ARG A 31 -0.69 17.91 -24.05
CA ARG A 31 -1.09 18.79 -25.14
C ARG A 31 -0.75 20.26 -24.86
N ALA A 32 -0.98 20.70 -23.62
CA ALA A 32 -0.68 22.07 -23.18
C ALA A 32 0.82 22.31 -22.96
N GLU A 33 1.52 21.32 -22.41
CA GLU A 33 2.94 21.38 -22.07
C GLU A 33 3.67 20.16 -22.70
N PRO A 34 4.07 20.24 -23.99
CA PRO A 34 4.81 19.17 -24.64
C PRO A 34 6.12 18.87 -23.91
N GLY A 35 6.45 17.58 -23.76
CA GLY A 35 7.60 17.13 -22.98
C GLY A 35 7.26 16.78 -21.54
N THR A 36 5.96 16.84 -21.14
CA THR A 36 5.54 16.32 -19.85
C THR A 36 5.74 14.80 -19.75
N LEU A 37 6.48 14.36 -18.74
CA LEU A 37 6.67 12.96 -18.42
C LEU A 37 5.64 12.51 -17.37
N LEU A 38 5.03 11.36 -17.58
CA LEU A 38 4.23 10.66 -16.56
C LEU A 38 5.13 9.68 -15.82
N LEU A 39 5.48 10.01 -14.58
CA LEU A 39 6.29 9.18 -13.69
C LEU A 39 5.39 8.48 -12.67
N PHE A 40 5.61 7.17 -12.51
CA PHE A 40 4.83 6.35 -11.59
C PHE A 40 5.69 5.81 -10.45
N GLY A 41 5.33 6.19 -9.23
CA GLY A 41 6.07 5.91 -7.99
C GLY A 41 5.73 4.59 -7.33
N GLY A 42 5.26 3.58 -8.08
CA GLY A 42 5.09 2.21 -7.59
C GLY A 42 3.78 1.92 -6.86
N ASP A 43 3.60 0.66 -6.51
CA ASP A 43 2.44 0.03 -5.87
C ASP A 43 1.18 0.07 -6.74
N THR A 44 1.02 -0.97 -7.57
CA THR A 44 -0.12 -1.09 -8.47
C THR A 44 -0.59 -2.53 -8.71
N LEU A 45 0.31 -3.53 -8.61
CA LEU A 45 -0.07 -4.92 -8.92
C LEU A 45 -1.01 -5.52 -7.87
N SER A 46 -0.91 -5.06 -6.63
CA SER A 46 -1.67 -5.48 -5.45
C SER A 46 -1.75 -4.30 -4.47
N PRO A 47 -2.68 -4.29 -3.52
CA PRO A 47 -3.81 -5.19 -3.38
C PRO A 47 -5.10 -4.58 -3.95
N SER A 48 -5.82 -5.35 -4.70
CA SER A 48 -7.23 -5.08 -5.03
C SER A 48 -7.96 -6.39 -5.28
N LEU A 49 -9.29 -6.32 -5.36
CA LEU A 49 -10.09 -7.46 -5.73
C LEU A 49 -9.70 -8.01 -7.11
N GLU A 50 -9.57 -7.12 -8.07
CA GLU A 50 -9.16 -7.41 -9.44
C GLU A 50 -7.76 -8.03 -9.47
N SER A 51 -6.86 -7.51 -8.66
CA SER A 51 -5.49 -8.04 -8.55
C SER A 51 -5.46 -9.48 -8.03
N GLY A 52 -6.35 -9.83 -7.10
CA GLY A 52 -6.49 -11.20 -6.62
C GLY A 52 -6.95 -12.20 -7.70
N LEU A 53 -7.61 -11.72 -8.77
CA LEU A 53 -8.07 -12.53 -9.90
C LEU A 53 -7.12 -12.50 -11.10
N PHE A 54 -6.50 -11.35 -11.38
CA PHE A 54 -5.71 -11.10 -12.60
C PHE A 54 -4.23 -10.88 -12.31
N PHE A 55 -3.81 -10.97 -11.03
CA PHE A 55 -2.41 -10.82 -10.62
C PHE A 55 -1.77 -9.53 -11.15
N GLY A 56 -2.51 -8.42 -11.14
CA GLY A 56 -2.05 -7.11 -11.58
C GLY A 56 -2.05 -6.84 -13.08
N ALA A 57 -2.42 -7.83 -13.93
CA ALA A 57 -2.43 -7.65 -15.40
C ALA A 57 -3.35 -6.50 -15.85
N GLN A 58 -4.50 -6.32 -15.18
CA GLN A 58 -5.43 -5.22 -15.45
C GLN A 58 -4.78 -3.84 -15.24
N MET A 59 -3.93 -3.70 -14.24
CA MET A 59 -3.24 -2.44 -13.96
C MET A 59 -2.17 -2.15 -15.01
N ILE A 60 -1.38 -3.16 -15.39
CA ILE A 60 -0.39 -3.00 -16.47
C ILE A 60 -1.07 -2.61 -17.80
N ALA A 61 -2.21 -3.23 -18.13
CA ALA A 61 -2.98 -2.85 -19.32
C ALA A 61 -3.42 -1.39 -19.27
N ALA A 62 -3.90 -0.91 -18.12
CA ALA A 62 -4.32 0.47 -17.92
C ALA A 62 -3.13 1.45 -18.00
N TRP A 63 -2.01 1.18 -17.34
CA TRP A 63 -0.81 2.02 -17.40
C TRP A 63 -0.20 2.07 -18.80
N ASN A 64 -0.22 0.95 -19.53
CA ASN A 64 0.16 0.92 -20.94
C ASN A 64 -0.73 1.85 -21.80
N ALA A 65 -2.04 1.89 -21.52
CA ALA A 65 -2.97 2.76 -22.23
C ALA A 65 -2.80 4.25 -21.84
N LEU A 66 -2.44 4.55 -20.59
CA LEU A 66 -2.12 5.91 -20.15
C LEU A 66 -0.79 6.42 -20.73
N GLY A 67 0.13 5.52 -21.10
CA GLY A 67 1.44 5.88 -21.64
C GLY A 67 2.37 6.41 -20.54
N VAL A 68 2.62 5.63 -19.49
CA VAL A 68 3.66 5.90 -18.50
C VAL A 68 5.02 5.99 -19.18
N ASP A 69 5.85 6.96 -18.80
CA ASP A 69 7.20 7.13 -19.35
C ASP A 69 8.25 6.35 -18.57
N VAL A 70 8.11 6.32 -17.24
CA VAL A 70 9.02 5.60 -16.31
C VAL A 70 8.25 5.25 -15.04
N ALA A 71 8.50 4.05 -14.51
CA ALA A 71 7.98 3.61 -13.23
C ALA A 71 9.08 3.10 -12.29
N VAL A 72 8.81 3.06 -11.00
CA VAL A 72 9.57 2.33 -9.98
C VAL A 72 8.66 1.27 -9.36
N PRO A 73 9.12 0.06 -9.07
CA PRO A 73 8.30 -0.89 -8.32
C PRO A 73 8.20 -0.47 -6.86
N GLY A 74 7.06 -0.76 -6.23
CA GLY A 74 6.91 -0.70 -4.79
C GLY A 74 6.97 -2.10 -4.15
N ASN A 75 6.63 -2.19 -2.88
CA ASN A 75 6.60 -3.47 -2.18
C ASN A 75 5.44 -4.36 -2.66
N HIS A 76 4.30 -3.80 -3.01
CA HIS A 76 3.13 -4.54 -3.47
C HIS A 76 3.26 -5.13 -4.88
N GLU A 77 4.28 -4.79 -5.63
CA GLU A 77 4.64 -5.49 -6.86
C GLU A 77 5.10 -6.93 -6.59
N PHE A 78 5.50 -7.25 -5.36
CA PHE A 78 5.99 -8.57 -4.97
C PHE A 78 4.98 -9.44 -4.20
N ASP A 79 3.74 -8.99 -3.99
CA ASP A 79 2.75 -9.72 -3.19
C ASP A 79 2.40 -11.09 -3.77
N PHE A 80 2.47 -11.23 -5.08
CA PHE A 80 2.24 -12.49 -5.80
C PHE A 80 3.53 -13.25 -6.12
N GLY A 81 4.66 -12.83 -5.54
CA GLY A 81 5.97 -13.43 -5.73
C GLY A 81 6.72 -12.94 -6.97
N GLY A 82 8.00 -13.31 -7.01
CA GLY A 82 8.93 -12.81 -8.04
C GLY A 82 8.61 -13.25 -9.47
N GLU A 83 7.94 -14.37 -9.68
CA GLU A 83 7.54 -14.83 -11.03
C GLU A 83 6.46 -13.92 -11.62
N VAL A 84 5.43 -13.60 -10.83
CA VAL A 84 4.37 -12.68 -11.26
C VAL A 84 4.95 -11.29 -11.49
N PHE A 85 5.83 -10.80 -10.62
CA PHE A 85 6.55 -9.54 -10.82
C PHE A 85 7.24 -9.51 -12.18
N ARG A 86 8.05 -10.53 -12.52
CA ARG A 86 8.74 -10.63 -13.83
C ARG A 86 7.74 -10.62 -15.00
N ALA A 87 6.65 -11.38 -14.90
CA ALA A 87 5.64 -11.47 -15.94
C ALA A 87 4.96 -10.11 -16.18
N ARG A 88 4.60 -9.41 -15.13
CA ARG A 88 3.96 -8.08 -15.24
C ARG A 88 4.90 -7.03 -15.83
N LEU A 89 6.16 -7.04 -15.43
CA LEU A 89 7.14 -6.13 -16.02
C LEU A 89 7.38 -6.44 -17.51
N ALA A 90 7.37 -7.71 -17.91
CA ALA A 90 7.47 -8.10 -19.32
C ALA A 90 6.30 -7.59 -20.20
N GLU A 91 5.11 -7.45 -19.63
CA GLU A 91 3.91 -6.92 -20.30
C GLU A 91 3.89 -5.39 -20.38
N SER A 92 4.72 -4.71 -19.57
CA SER A 92 4.79 -3.25 -19.54
C SER A 92 5.45 -2.70 -20.80
N ARG A 93 4.88 -1.63 -21.37
CA ARG A 93 5.42 -0.91 -22.54
C ARG A 93 6.29 0.27 -22.12
N PHE A 94 6.63 0.38 -20.85
CA PHE A 94 7.44 1.41 -20.23
C PHE A 94 8.52 0.77 -19.35
N PRO A 95 9.67 1.43 -19.16
CA PRO A 95 10.73 0.92 -18.30
C PRO A 95 10.37 1.08 -16.83
N TRP A 96 10.76 0.09 -16.05
CA TRP A 96 10.82 0.13 -14.59
C TRP A 96 12.26 0.36 -14.13
N LEU A 97 12.44 1.10 -13.03
CA LEU A 97 13.75 1.41 -12.48
C LEU A 97 13.83 1.00 -11.01
N ALA A 98 14.91 0.29 -10.62
CA ALA A 98 15.18 -0.04 -9.23
C ALA A 98 16.69 -0.23 -9.00
N ALA A 99 17.38 0.85 -8.63
CA ALA A 99 18.83 0.86 -8.51
C ALA A 99 19.37 0.01 -7.36
N ASN A 100 18.57 -0.16 -6.30
CA ASN A 100 18.91 -0.95 -5.12
C ASN A 100 18.29 -2.34 -5.12
N LEU A 101 17.65 -2.77 -6.22
CA LEU A 101 17.15 -4.13 -6.39
C LEU A 101 18.17 -4.99 -7.14
N GLU A 102 18.60 -6.07 -6.53
CA GLU A 102 19.44 -7.10 -7.13
C GLU A 102 18.60 -8.36 -7.36
N ALA A 103 18.69 -8.94 -8.56
CA ALA A 103 17.98 -10.16 -8.91
C ALA A 103 18.96 -11.21 -9.44
N GLU A 104 18.80 -12.45 -8.99
CA GLU A 104 19.66 -13.59 -9.42
C GLU A 104 19.50 -13.91 -10.91
N ALA A 105 18.31 -13.64 -11.48
CA ALA A 105 18.06 -13.77 -12.91
C ALA A 105 17.54 -12.45 -13.47
N PRO A 106 17.79 -12.13 -14.78
CA PRO A 106 17.32 -10.91 -15.41
C PRO A 106 15.82 -10.68 -15.24
N VAL A 107 15.42 -9.43 -14.98
CA VAL A 107 14.02 -9.01 -14.91
C VAL A 107 13.72 -8.19 -16.15
N PRO A 108 12.72 -8.57 -16.97
CA PRO A 108 12.36 -7.82 -18.16
C PRO A 108 11.99 -6.36 -17.84
N ASN A 109 12.35 -5.44 -18.72
CA ASN A 109 12.04 -3.99 -18.60
C ASN A 109 12.51 -3.32 -17.30
N LEU A 110 13.37 -3.96 -16.51
CA LEU A 110 13.92 -3.41 -15.28
C LEU A 110 15.34 -2.87 -15.49
N GLY A 111 15.52 -1.57 -15.30
CA GLY A 111 16.81 -0.90 -15.23
C GLY A 111 17.09 -0.36 -13.83
N ARG A 112 18.18 0.38 -13.70
CA ARG A 112 18.57 1.06 -12.45
C ARG A 112 18.23 2.53 -12.49
N SER A 113 18.51 3.14 -13.63
CA SER A 113 18.34 4.57 -13.89
C SER A 113 18.04 4.80 -15.38
N ALA A 114 17.58 5.98 -15.71
CA ALA A 114 17.30 6.38 -17.11
C ALA A 114 17.72 7.83 -17.34
N LEU A 115 18.24 8.11 -18.54
CA LEU A 115 18.47 9.45 -19.04
C LEU A 115 17.41 9.77 -20.09
N ARG A 116 16.68 10.88 -19.92
CA ARG A 116 15.65 11.37 -20.85
C ARG A 116 16.01 12.78 -21.31
N GLU A 117 15.87 13.05 -22.59
CA GLU A 117 15.98 14.40 -23.11
C GLU A 117 14.59 15.00 -23.27
N VAL A 118 14.35 16.12 -22.62
CA VAL A 118 13.08 16.85 -22.60
C VAL A 118 13.35 18.32 -22.87
N ASN A 119 12.86 18.83 -24.01
CA ASN A 119 13.07 20.23 -24.41
C ASN A 119 14.55 20.67 -24.38
N GLY A 120 15.45 19.76 -24.78
CA GLY A 120 16.90 19.98 -24.78
C GLY A 120 17.54 20.01 -23.39
N VAL A 121 16.87 19.47 -22.37
CA VAL A 121 17.38 19.24 -21.01
C VAL A 121 17.51 17.74 -20.78
N ARG A 122 18.65 17.31 -20.27
CA ARG A 122 18.91 15.92 -19.90
C ARG A 122 18.48 15.67 -18.46
N VAL A 123 17.36 14.95 -18.32
CA VAL A 123 16.79 14.55 -17.03
C VAL A 123 17.24 13.14 -16.71
N GLY A 124 18.08 13.00 -15.66
CA GLY A 124 18.45 11.71 -15.10
C GLY A 124 17.43 11.28 -14.05
N ILE A 125 16.93 10.06 -14.16
CA ILE A 125 15.94 9.47 -13.24
C ILE A 125 16.56 8.23 -12.62
N VAL A 126 16.65 8.20 -11.29
CA VAL A 126 17.09 7.03 -10.51
C VAL A 126 15.88 6.41 -9.84
N GLY A 127 15.62 5.13 -10.10
CA GLY A 127 14.56 4.39 -9.41
C GLY A 127 15.07 3.80 -8.10
N LEU A 128 14.31 3.94 -7.03
CA LEU A 128 14.67 3.44 -5.70
C LEU A 128 13.42 2.90 -4.99
N LEU A 129 13.61 1.79 -4.28
CA LEU A 129 12.50 1.19 -3.55
C LEU A 129 12.93 0.84 -2.13
N THR A 130 11.99 0.84 -1.17
CA THR A 130 12.31 0.61 0.24
C THR A 130 13.01 -0.73 0.47
N PRO A 131 14.14 -0.77 1.20
CA PRO A 131 14.80 -2.00 1.58
C PRO A 131 13.96 -2.90 2.48
N ASP A 132 12.89 -2.37 3.08
CA ASP A 132 11.94 -3.10 3.93
C ASP A 132 11.00 -4.03 3.13
N THR A 133 11.04 -4.02 1.80
CA THR A 133 10.19 -4.84 0.92
C THR A 133 10.11 -6.32 1.32
N PRO A 134 11.20 -7.01 1.73
CA PRO A 134 11.10 -8.41 2.16
C PRO A 134 10.27 -8.61 3.44
N ARG A 135 10.12 -7.57 4.25
CA ARG A 135 9.29 -7.57 5.45
C ARG A 135 7.83 -7.22 5.14
N LEU A 136 7.61 -6.43 4.09
CA LEU A 136 6.30 -5.90 3.71
C LEU A 136 5.58 -6.75 2.66
N SER A 137 6.31 -7.65 1.95
CA SER A 137 5.80 -8.42 0.83
C SER A 137 6.55 -9.75 0.65
N LYS A 138 6.39 -10.41 -0.51
CA LYS A 138 6.88 -11.77 -0.77
C LYS A 138 7.80 -11.84 -2.01
N PRO A 139 8.93 -11.11 -2.06
CA PRO A 139 9.80 -11.11 -3.24
C PRO A 139 10.43 -12.49 -3.53
N GLY A 140 10.59 -13.33 -2.51
CA GLY A 140 11.28 -14.62 -2.61
C GLY A 140 12.81 -14.49 -2.55
N PRO A 141 13.53 -15.63 -2.48
CA PRO A 141 14.98 -15.64 -2.24
C PRO A 141 15.81 -15.09 -3.42
N GLY A 142 15.25 -15.09 -4.63
CA GLY A 142 15.95 -14.60 -5.83
C GLY A 142 16.06 -13.08 -5.94
N PHE A 143 15.65 -12.31 -4.91
CA PHE A 143 15.74 -10.85 -4.87
C PHE A 143 16.41 -10.37 -3.59
N ARG A 144 17.31 -9.41 -3.72
CA ARG A 144 17.99 -8.73 -2.61
C ARG A 144 17.84 -7.23 -2.76
N PHE A 145 17.73 -6.55 -1.62
CA PHE A 145 17.56 -5.10 -1.54
C PHE A 145 18.81 -4.51 -0.91
N ALA A 146 19.60 -3.82 -1.73
CA ALA A 146 20.85 -3.20 -1.32
C ALA A 146 20.62 -1.90 -0.57
N ASP A 147 21.69 -1.37 0.02
CA ASP A 147 21.67 -0.06 0.69
C ASP A 147 21.18 1.04 -0.26
N LEU A 148 20.14 1.74 0.20
CA LEU A 148 19.42 2.73 -0.58
C LEU A 148 20.32 3.90 -1.01
N LEU A 149 21.08 4.47 -0.06
CA LEU A 149 21.90 5.65 -0.30
C LEU A 149 23.14 5.33 -1.16
N ALA A 150 23.75 4.16 -0.96
CA ALA A 150 24.88 3.72 -1.78
C ALA A 150 24.46 3.49 -3.23
N ALA A 151 23.29 2.86 -3.46
CA ALA A 151 22.73 2.67 -4.81
C ALA A 151 22.39 4.02 -5.46
N ALA A 152 21.72 4.90 -4.72
CA ALA A 152 21.39 6.25 -5.17
C ALA A 152 22.60 7.04 -5.61
N ARG A 153 23.68 7.04 -4.81
CA ARG A 153 24.92 7.73 -5.10
C ARG A 153 25.58 7.23 -6.37
N ARG A 154 25.72 5.92 -6.50
CA ARG A 154 26.33 5.28 -7.70
C ARG A 154 25.62 5.71 -8.98
N GLU A 155 24.30 5.62 -9.02
CA GLU A 155 23.53 5.95 -10.22
C GLU A 155 23.49 7.47 -10.48
N ALA A 156 23.40 8.31 -9.44
CA ALA A 156 23.42 9.75 -9.57
C ALA A 156 24.75 10.23 -10.17
N GLU A 157 25.89 9.71 -9.67
CA GLU A 157 27.22 10.02 -10.19
C GLU A 157 27.38 9.56 -11.64
N ASP A 158 26.85 8.37 -11.99
CA ASP A 158 26.91 7.86 -13.37
C ASP A 158 26.08 8.74 -14.34
N LEU A 159 24.86 9.10 -13.98
CA LEU A 159 24.02 10.00 -14.78
C LEU A 159 24.66 11.39 -14.94
N ARG A 160 25.31 11.92 -13.89
CA ARG A 160 26.07 13.19 -14.00
C ARG A 160 27.24 13.07 -14.99
N ARG A 161 27.95 11.92 -14.98
CA ARG A 161 29.02 11.67 -15.99
C ARG A 161 28.46 11.56 -17.40
N GLN A 162 27.26 10.99 -17.57
CA GLN A 162 26.55 10.94 -18.83
C GLN A 162 25.99 12.31 -19.26
N GLY A 163 26.07 13.33 -18.42
CA GLY A 163 25.70 14.70 -18.74
C GLY A 163 24.28 15.07 -18.32
N ALA A 164 23.70 14.41 -17.33
CA ALA A 164 22.41 14.81 -16.77
C ALA A 164 22.46 16.23 -16.20
N ASP A 165 21.55 17.09 -16.64
CA ASP A 165 21.41 18.48 -16.17
C ASP A 165 20.60 18.52 -14.86
N VAL A 166 19.58 17.67 -14.75
CA VAL A 166 18.71 17.51 -13.56
C VAL A 166 18.70 16.05 -13.14
N LEU A 167 18.72 15.79 -11.83
CA LEU A 167 18.56 14.45 -11.26
C LEU A 167 17.29 14.35 -10.43
N VAL A 168 16.47 13.38 -10.77
CA VAL A 168 15.22 13.03 -10.09
C VAL A 168 15.38 11.67 -9.41
N ALA A 169 15.12 11.59 -8.13
CA ALA A 169 14.86 10.32 -7.47
C ALA A 169 13.36 9.99 -7.64
N LEU A 170 13.06 8.94 -8.37
CA LEU A 170 11.73 8.35 -8.41
C LEU A 170 11.72 7.19 -7.42
N THR A 171 10.93 7.32 -6.36
CA THR A 171 11.06 6.43 -5.21
C THR A 171 9.75 5.73 -4.86
N HIS A 172 9.89 4.53 -4.28
CA HIS A 172 8.82 3.92 -3.49
C HIS A 172 9.39 3.61 -2.10
N CYS A 173 9.47 4.63 -1.28
CA CYS A 173 10.17 4.64 0.00
C CYS A 173 9.31 5.29 1.09
N ALA A 174 9.55 4.96 2.35
CA ALA A 174 8.97 5.72 3.46
C ALA A 174 9.46 7.17 3.45
N LEU A 175 8.65 8.11 3.93
CA LEU A 175 9.00 9.54 3.95
C LEU A 175 10.33 9.83 4.66
N ALA A 176 10.68 9.04 5.68
CA ALA A 176 11.98 9.16 6.35
C ALA A 176 13.16 8.83 5.43
N GLU A 177 13.00 7.82 4.56
CA GLU A 177 13.99 7.44 3.55
C GLU A 177 14.10 8.50 2.45
N ASP A 178 12.97 9.07 2.00
CA ASP A 178 12.96 10.16 1.04
C ASP A 178 13.63 11.44 1.59
N ARG A 179 13.42 11.75 2.87
CA ARG A 179 14.12 12.85 3.55
C ARG A 179 15.62 12.62 3.59
N MET A 180 16.07 11.40 3.83
CA MET A 180 17.50 11.04 3.79
C MET A 180 18.08 11.23 2.38
N LEU A 181 17.35 10.79 1.35
CA LEU A 181 17.75 10.99 -0.05
C LEU A 181 17.80 12.47 -0.42
N ALA A 182 16.82 13.26 -0.03
CA ALA A 182 16.77 14.70 -0.27
C ALA A 182 17.92 15.44 0.47
N ALA A 183 18.17 15.08 1.73
CA ALA A 183 19.26 15.66 2.54
C ALA A 183 20.67 15.31 2.02
N SER A 184 20.80 14.23 1.23
CA SER A 184 22.09 13.83 0.65
C SER A 184 22.67 14.82 -0.37
N GLY A 185 21.84 15.72 -0.91
CA GLY A 185 22.22 16.67 -1.96
C GLY A 185 22.52 16.03 -3.32
N LEU A 186 22.22 14.75 -3.51
CA LEU A 186 22.43 14.04 -4.78
C LEU A 186 21.39 14.44 -5.85
N PHE A 187 20.17 14.74 -5.43
CA PHE A 187 19.00 14.95 -6.29
C PHE A 187 18.49 16.38 -6.26
N ASP A 188 17.97 16.81 -7.38
CA ASP A 188 17.28 18.11 -7.53
C ASP A 188 15.80 18.00 -7.13
N LEU A 189 15.25 16.76 -7.12
CA LEU A 189 13.84 16.47 -6.88
C LEU A 189 13.66 15.02 -6.42
N VAL A 190 12.76 14.78 -5.45
CA VAL A 190 12.29 13.44 -5.04
C VAL A 190 10.79 13.35 -5.34
N LEU A 191 10.41 12.33 -6.12
CA LEU A 191 9.02 11.96 -6.42
C LEU A 191 8.77 10.58 -5.85
N GLY A 192 7.96 10.48 -4.78
CA GLY A 192 7.83 9.26 -4.00
C GLY A 192 6.42 8.67 -3.96
N GLY A 193 6.34 7.41 -3.49
CA GLY A 193 5.12 6.67 -3.14
C GLY A 193 5.17 6.13 -1.71
N HIS A 194 4.43 5.05 -1.44
CA HIS A 194 4.43 4.23 -0.22
C HIS A 194 3.54 4.71 0.95
N ASP A 195 3.60 5.99 1.32
CA ASP A 195 2.93 6.46 2.56
C ASP A 195 1.43 6.73 2.39
N HIS A 196 0.88 6.74 1.18
CA HIS A 196 -0.52 7.05 0.85
C HIS A 196 -0.97 8.46 1.26
N HIS A 197 -0.03 9.35 1.62
CA HIS A 197 -0.32 10.72 1.99
C HIS A 197 0.14 11.69 0.91
N LEU A 198 -0.65 12.76 0.72
CA LEU A 198 -0.20 13.89 -0.08
C LEU A 198 0.93 14.60 0.67
N VAL A 199 2.12 14.64 0.07
CA VAL A 199 3.30 15.28 0.63
C VAL A 199 3.84 16.34 -0.33
N THR A 200 4.09 17.53 0.19
CA THR A 200 4.84 18.60 -0.46
C THR A 200 5.78 19.18 0.60
N GLU A 201 7.03 18.74 0.61
CA GLU A 201 7.99 19.09 1.65
C GLU A 201 9.31 19.55 1.03
N MET A 202 10.02 20.47 1.68
CA MET A 202 11.36 20.91 1.29
C MET A 202 12.36 20.42 2.32
N VAL A 203 13.39 19.69 1.88
CA VAL A 203 14.54 19.30 2.70
C VAL A 203 15.78 19.97 2.12
N GLY A 204 16.28 21.00 2.80
CA GLY A 204 17.32 21.84 2.24
C GLY A 204 16.84 22.52 0.94
N ARG A 205 17.44 22.13 -0.20
CA ARG A 205 17.08 22.65 -1.53
C ARG A 205 16.29 21.65 -2.37
N THR A 206 16.08 20.43 -1.88
CA THR A 206 15.44 19.36 -2.61
C THR A 206 13.98 19.22 -2.18
N PRO A 207 12.99 19.44 -3.06
CA PRO A 207 11.60 19.17 -2.78
C PRO A 207 11.30 17.68 -2.84
N ILE A 208 10.36 17.25 -1.98
CA ILE A 208 9.78 15.90 -1.94
C ILE A 208 8.30 16.01 -2.24
N PHE A 209 7.81 15.19 -3.19
CA PHE A 209 6.41 15.12 -3.56
C PHE A 209 5.88 13.68 -3.56
N LYS A 210 4.72 13.48 -2.94
CA LYS A 210 3.93 12.24 -2.99
C LYS A 210 2.48 12.60 -3.29
N SER A 211 1.82 11.90 -4.23
CA SER A 211 0.48 12.26 -4.69
C SER A 211 -0.67 11.63 -3.88
N GLY A 212 -0.37 11.04 -2.74
CA GLY A 212 -1.37 10.29 -1.96
C GLY A 212 -1.57 8.88 -2.51
N SER A 213 -2.81 8.47 -2.76
CA SER A 213 -3.13 7.15 -3.32
C SER A 213 -4.37 7.19 -4.23
N ASP A 214 -4.61 6.08 -4.95
CA ASP A 214 -5.85 5.79 -5.67
C ASP A 214 -6.19 6.78 -6.78
N ALA A 215 -5.17 7.42 -7.33
CA ALA A 215 -5.31 8.45 -8.36
C ALA A 215 -6.32 9.55 -7.99
N ARG A 216 -6.47 9.88 -6.69
CA ARG A 216 -7.37 10.94 -6.25
C ARG A 216 -6.85 12.33 -6.63
N ASP A 217 -5.56 12.49 -6.57
CA ASP A 217 -4.85 13.72 -6.93
C ASP A 217 -3.63 13.38 -7.79
N ALA A 218 -3.31 14.23 -8.75
CA ALA A 218 -2.07 14.20 -9.51
C ALA A 218 -1.19 15.37 -9.08
N LEU A 219 0.11 15.13 -8.94
CA LEU A 219 1.08 16.21 -8.76
C LEU A 219 1.67 16.59 -10.12
N HIS A 220 1.40 17.81 -10.56
CA HIS A 220 2.00 18.40 -11.74
C HIS A 220 3.17 19.28 -11.31
N VAL A 221 4.40 18.79 -11.53
CA VAL A 221 5.64 19.47 -11.14
C VAL A 221 6.31 20.06 -12.36
N ARG A 222 6.61 21.36 -12.31
CA ARG A 222 7.31 22.10 -13.36
C ARG A 222 8.69 22.55 -12.90
N LEU A 223 9.71 22.21 -13.68
CA LEU A 223 11.09 22.57 -13.44
C LEU A 223 11.50 23.72 -14.38
N PHE A 224 11.97 24.81 -13.82
CA PHE A 224 12.46 25.97 -14.57
C PHE A 224 13.98 26.00 -14.52
N LEU A 225 14.62 25.93 -15.68
CA LEU A 225 16.08 25.92 -15.80
C LEU A 225 16.55 27.17 -16.49
N ALA A 226 17.66 27.73 -16.00
CA ALA A 226 18.39 28.80 -16.68
C ALA A 226 19.60 28.23 -17.42
N ARG A 227 19.82 28.66 -18.65
CA ARG A 227 21.05 28.38 -19.42
C ARG A 227 21.99 29.57 -19.25
N PRO A 228 23.25 29.35 -18.82
CA PRO A 228 24.25 30.42 -18.77
C PRO A 228 24.50 31.00 -20.16
N ALA A 229 24.63 32.35 -20.24
CA ALA A 229 24.85 33.06 -21.51
C ALA A 229 26.17 32.66 -22.20
N ALA A 230 27.17 32.19 -21.45
CA ALA A 230 28.48 31.79 -21.96
C ALA A 230 28.58 30.32 -22.41
N GLY A 231 27.44 29.62 -22.55
CA GLY A 231 27.42 28.19 -22.89
C GLY A 231 27.87 27.31 -21.71
N GLY A 232 26.92 26.78 -20.97
CA GLY A 232 27.13 25.89 -19.85
C GLY A 232 25.92 24.96 -19.67
N ARG A 233 26.01 24.05 -18.68
CA ARG A 233 24.88 23.19 -18.35
C ARG A 233 23.70 24.01 -17.82
N PRO A 234 22.46 23.67 -18.22
CA PRO A 234 21.27 24.23 -17.59
C PRO A 234 21.29 23.96 -16.08
N ALA A 235 20.90 24.96 -15.29
CA ALA A 235 20.78 24.82 -13.85
C ALA A 235 19.32 25.03 -13.41
N LEU A 236 18.82 24.19 -12.52
CA LEU A 236 17.51 24.33 -11.93
C LEU A 236 17.46 25.61 -11.08
N VAL A 237 16.56 26.54 -11.42
CA VAL A 237 16.42 27.82 -10.71
C VAL A 237 15.13 27.89 -9.89
N ARG A 238 14.11 27.14 -10.30
CA ARG A 238 12.81 27.11 -9.60
C ARG A 238 12.07 25.80 -9.87
N THR A 239 11.40 25.30 -8.85
CA THR A 239 10.37 24.27 -8.95
C THR A 239 9.01 24.87 -8.62
N ALA A 240 8.00 24.61 -9.42
CA ALA A 240 6.62 24.92 -9.13
C ALA A 240 5.77 23.67 -9.27
N TRP A 241 4.67 23.60 -8.53
CA TRP A 241 3.79 22.43 -8.56
C TRP A 241 2.34 22.81 -8.34
N ASP A 242 1.45 21.98 -8.86
CA ASP A 242 0.02 22.02 -8.62
C ASP A 242 -0.45 20.64 -8.16
N ILE A 243 -1.34 20.64 -7.17
CA ILE A 243 -2.11 19.46 -6.79
C ILE A 243 -3.38 19.49 -7.62
N VAL A 244 -3.49 18.59 -8.57
CA VAL A 244 -4.61 18.55 -9.52
C VAL A 244 -5.55 17.42 -9.13
N PRO A 245 -6.76 17.74 -8.61
CA PRO A 245 -7.75 16.71 -8.33
C PRO A 245 -8.16 15.96 -9.60
N VAL A 246 -8.13 14.62 -9.52
CA VAL A 246 -8.66 13.74 -10.57
C VAL A 246 -10.12 13.51 -10.25
N ASP A 247 -11.01 14.32 -10.81
CA ASP A 247 -12.43 14.33 -10.48
C ASP A 247 -13.32 14.48 -11.73
N GLY A 248 -14.61 14.73 -11.54
CA GLY A 248 -15.60 14.83 -12.61
C GLY A 248 -15.39 15.97 -13.61
N ARG A 249 -14.42 16.85 -13.42
CA ARG A 249 -14.01 17.87 -14.42
C ARG A 249 -13.29 17.23 -15.61
N TRP A 250 -12.71 16.04 -15.40
CA TRP A 250 -12.03 15.29 -16.44
C TRP A 250 -12.97 14.22 -16.99
N ALA A 251 -13.28 14.29 -18.28
CA ALA A 251 -14.03 13.25 -18.96
C ALA A 251 -13.26 11.92 -18.90
N GLU A 252 -13.96 10.80 -18.81
CA GLU A 252 -13.33 9.49 -18.83
C GLU A 252 -12.75 9.19 -20.24
N ASP A 253 -11.49 8.80 -20.29
CA ASP A 253 -10.87 8.29 -21.51
C ASP A 253 -11.57 6.99 -21.92
N PRO A 254 -12.10 6.87 -23.14
CA PRO A 254 -12.90 5.74 -23.56
C PRO A 254 -12.14 4.41 -23.57
N THR A 255 -10.83 4.44 -23.84
CA THR A 255 -9.99 3.24 -23.90
C THR A 255 -9.79 2.66 -22.50
N VAL A 256 -9.41 3.51 -21.54
CA VAL A 256 -9.18 3.09 -20.14
C VAL A 256 -10.50 2.72 -19.46
N ALA A 257 -11.58 3.47 -19.73
CA ALA A 257 -12.91 3.12 -19.22
C ALA A 257 -13.41 1.78 -19.78
N ALA A 258 -13.08 1.44 -21.03
CA ALA A 258 -13.42 0.13 -21.60
C ALA A 258 -12.70 -1.01 -20.88
N LEU A 259 -11.42 -0.84 -20.54
CA LEU A 259 -10.65 -1.81 -19.74
C LEU A 259 -11.30 -2.02 -18.37
N GLY A 260 -11.63 -0.93 -17.66
CA GLY A 260 -12.32 -1.02 -16.35
C GLY A 260 -13.62 -1.82 -16.45
N ARG A 261 -14.46 -1.54 -17.46
CA ARG A 261 -15.70 -2.28 -17.70
C ARG A 261 -15.50 -3.75 -18.04
N GLU A 262 -14.45 -4.08 -18.81
CA GLU A 262 -14.15 -5.46 -19.20
C GLU A 262 -13.76 -6.28 -17.98
N TYR A 263 -12.76 -5.84 -17.21
CA TYR A 263 -12.31 -6.51 -16.00
C TYR A 263 -13.39 -6.53 -14.91
N GLY A 264 -14.13 -5.43 -14.74
CA GLY A 264 -15.25 -5.35 -13.78
C GLY A 264 -16.39 -6.32 -14.10
N ARG A 265 -16.70 -6.56 -15.39
CA ARG A 265 -17.68 -7.57 -15.81
C ARG A 265 -17.21 -8.99 -15.49
N GLU A 266 -15.95 -9.30 -15.73
CA GLU A 266 -15.38 -10.62 -15.41
C GLU A 266 -15.36 -10.87 -13.89
N VAL A 267 -15.01 -9.87 -13.09
CA VAL A 267 -15.15 -9.91 -11.62
C VAL A 267 -16.61 -10.17 -11.22
N GLY A 268 -17.55 -9.44 -11.81
CA GLY A 268 -18.97 -9.61 -11.53
C GLY A 268 -19.48 -11.01 -11.82
N GLN A 269 -19.05 -11.63 -12.93
CA GLN A 269 -19.40 -13.00 -13.27
C GLN A 269 -18.82 -14.02 -12.28
N ARG A 270 -17.61 -13.80 -11.78
CA ARG A 270 -16.94 -14.72 -10.85
C ARG A 270 -17.37 -14.56 -9.39
N LEU A 271 -17.72 -13.35 -8.96
CA LEU A 271 -17.88 -12.99 -7.55
C LEU A 271 -19.21 -12.26 -7.24
N GLY A 272 -20.16 -12.27 -8.16
CA GLY A 272 -21.47 -11.59 -7.99
C GLY A 272 -22.46 -12.31 -7.04
N GLU A 273 -22.12 -13.52 -6.55
CA GLU A 273 -22.97 -14.28 -5.63
C GLU A 273 -23.20 -13.51 -4.32
N THR A 274 -24.47 -13.31 -3.94
CA THR A 274 -24.85 -12.80 -2.62
C THR A 274 -24.64 -13.89 -1.57
N VAL A 275 -23.88 -13.59 -0.53
CA VAL A 275 -23.54 -14.55 0.55
C VAL A 275 -24.31 -14.30 1.83
N GLY A 276 -24.92 -13.14 1.98
CA GLY A 276 -25.71 -12.72 3.14
C GLY A 276 -26.02 -11.23 3.07
N GLU A 277 -26.39 -10.62 4.18
CA GLU A 277 -26.66 -9.18 4.26
C GLU A 277 -26.11 -8.55 5.52
N THR A 278 -25.88 -7.24 5.50
CA THR A 278 -25.62 -6.44 6.70
C THR A 278 -26.80 -5.55 7.03
N ALA A 279 -27.18 -5.53 8.32
CA ALA A 279 -28.24 -4.67 8.84
C ALA A 279 -27.73 -3.27 9.21
N VAL A 280 -26.41 -3.10 9.30
CA VAL A 280 -25.74 -1.85 9.71
C VAL A 280 -24.65 -1.48 8.71
N PRO A 281 -24.28 -0.19 8.58
CA PRO A 281 -23.12 0.19 7.79
C PRO A 281 -21.84 -0.48 8.33
N LEU A 282 -21.05 -1.10 7.45
CA LEU A 282 -19.74 -1.65 7.81
C LEU A 282 -18.66 -0.64 7.39
N ASP A 283 -18.05 0.04 8.35
CA ASP A 283 -17.02 1.04 8.06
C ASP A 283 -15.65 0.38 7.89
N ALA A 284 -15.27 0.15 6.63
CA ALA A 284 -14.00 -0.42 6.24
C ALA A 284 -12.99 0.65 5.73
N ARG A 285 -13.22 1.93 6.03
CA ARG A 285 -12.31 2.99 5.65
C ARG A 285 -11.01 2.91 6.46
N GLY A 286 -9.89 3.16 5.77
CA GLY A 286 -8.59 3.18 6.43
C GLY A 286 -8.50 4.24 7.53
N GLU A 287 -9.16 5.40 7.37
CA GLU A 287 -9.22 6.44 8.39
C GLU A 287 -9.91 5.99 9.69
N THR A 288 -10.78 4.99 9.66
CA THR A 288 -11.41 4.40 10.84
C THR A 288 -10.54 3.29 11.41
N LEU A 289 -10.30 2.23 10.62
CA LEU A 289 -9.62 1.02 11.09
C LEU A 289 -8.17 1.24 11.50
N ARG A 290 -7.44 2.13 10.80
CA ARG A 290 -6.05 2.45 11.11
C ARG A 290 -5.86 3.38 12.31
N ARG A 291 -6.97 3.85 12.90
CA ARG A 291 -6.96 4.71 14.10
C ARG A 291 -7.49 4.03 15.34
N GLY A 292 -8.30 2.99 15.21
CA GLY A 292 -8.91 2.35 16.36
C GLY A 292 -9.79 1.16 16.00
N GLU A 293 -10.73 0.88 16.86
CA GLU A 293 -11.71 -0.18 16.71
C GLU A 293 -12.68 0.13 15.56
N GLY A 294 -12.99 -0.88 14.76
CA GLY A 294 -14.01 -0.80 13.72
C GLY A 294 -14.96 -1.99 13.77
N ASN A 295 -16.24 -1.75 13.46
CA ASN A 295 -17.26 -2.79 13.53
C ASN A 295 -16.99 -3.95 12.56
N VAL A 296 -16.49 -3.67 11.36
CA VAL A 296 -16.11 -4.69 10.39
C VAL A 296 -14.84 -5.43 10.83
N GLY A 297 -13.90 -4.74 11.49
CA GLY A 297 -12.72 -5.34 12.11
C GLY A 297 -13.10 -6.31 13.24
N ASN A 298 -14.06 -5.91 14.08
CA ASN A 298 -14.61 -6.76 15.13
C ASN A 298 -15.23 -8.03 14.55
N PHE A 299 -16.09 -7.90 13.53
CA PHE A 299 -16.72 -9.04 12.87
C PHE A 299 -15.69 -10.02 12.27
N ALA A 300 -14.71 -9.51 11.55
CA ALA A 300 -13.69 -10.35 10.93
C ALA A 300 -12.84 -11.08 11.97
N ALA A 301 -12.41 -10.37 13.03
CA ALA A 301 -11.65 -10.97 14.11
C ALA A 301 -12.47 -12.03 14.89
N ASP A 302 -13.75 -11.78 15.14
CA ASP A 302 -14.65 -12.75 15.79
C ASP A 302 -14.81 -14.01 14.92
N ALA A 303 -15.01 -13.85 13.59
CA ALA A 303 -15.11 -14.95 12.65
C ALA A 303 -13.84 -15.79 12.64
N VAL A 304 -12.67 -15.15 12.63
CA VAL A 304 -11.36 -15.84 12.66
C VAL A 304 -11.18 -16.58 13.98
N ARG A 305 -11.45 -15.94 15.12
CA ARG A 305 -11.34 -16.57 16.44
C ARG A 305 -12.21 -17.81 16.55
N GLU A 306 -13.47 -17.70 16.11
CA GLU A 306 -14.43 -18.80 16.15
C GLU A 306 -14.00 -19.96 15.23
N ALA A 307 -13.67 -19.68 13.97
CA ALA A 307 -13.27 -20.69 13.01
C ALA A 307 -11.99 -21.44 13.41
N MET A 308 -11.07 -20.76 14.07
CA MET A 308 -9.82 -21.36 14.54
C MET A 308 -9.91 -21.96 15.94
N GLY A 309 -11.00 -21.73 16.68
CA GLY A 309 -11.23 -22.26 18.02
C GLY A 309 -10.22 -21.76 19.05
N THR A 310 -9.88 -20.46 19.02
CA THR A 310 -8.82 -19.88 19.84
C THR A 310 -9.33 -18.98 20.97
N ASP A 311 -8.49 -18.71 21.96
CA ASP A 311 -8.79 -17.77 23.05
C ASP A 311 -8.91 -16.34 22.51
N ALA A 312 -8.05 -15.98 21.55
CA ALA A 312 -7.98 -14.65 20.95
C ALA A 312 -7.72 -14.70 19.45
N ALA A 313 -8.07 -13.62 18.74
CA ALA A 313 -7.61 -13.34 17.39
C ALA A 313 -7.06 -11.93 17.30
N LEU A 314 -6.07 -11.74 16.42
CA LEU A 314 -5.47 -10.46 16.08
C LEU A 314 -5.29 -10.36 14.57
N LEU A 315 -5.93 -9.36 13.98
CA LEU A 315 -5.77 -8.96 12.60
C LEU A 315 -5.21 -7.53 12.56
N ASN A 316 -4.61 -7.14 11.47
CA ASN A 316 -4.11 -5.77 11.29
C ASN A 316 -5.06 -4.95 10.40
N ALA A 317 -5.21 -3.68 10.70
CA ALA A 317 -6.04 -2.76 9.91
C ALA A 317 -5.59 -2.65 8.44
N GLY A 318 -4.29 -2.86 8.17
CA GLY A 318 -3.72 -2.90 6.82
C GLY A 318 -4.22 -4.04 5.95
N GLY A 319 -4.79 -5.10 6.54
CA GLY A 319 -5.44 -6.20 5.84
C GLY A 319 -6.75 -5.82 5.16
N PHE A 320 -7.42 -4.77 5.64
CA PHE A 320 -8.71 -4.31 5.13
C PHE A 320 -8.51 -3.26 4.03
N ARG A 321 -8.92 -3.56 2.79
CA ARG A 321 -8.51 -2.77 1.61
C ARG A 321 -9.63 -2.14 0.79
N ILE A 322 -10.91 -2.53 0.99
CA ILE A 322 -12.03 -1.97 0.21
C ILE A 322 -12.21 -0.45 0.40
N ASN A 323 -11.71 0.11 1.50
CA ASN A 323 -11.57 1.54 1.84
C ASN A 323 -12.85 2.37 1.62
N ARG A 324 -14.00 1.80 1.93
CA ARG A 324 -15.32 2.45 1.87
C ARG A 324 -16.25 1.91 2.96
N ILE A 325 -17.39 2.53 3.11
CA ILE A 325 -18.51 1.98 3.88
C ILE A 325 -19.29 1.01 2.99
N LEU A 326 -19.54 -0.20 3.48
CA LEU A 326 -20.52 -1.11 2.90
C LEU A 326 -21.85 -0.81 3.56
N GLU A 327 -22.79 -0.27 2.77
CA GLU A 327 -24.10 0.15 3.24
C GLU A 327 -24.97 -1.06 3.63
N PRO A 328 -26.00 -0.87 4.50
CA PRO A 328 -26.96 -1.93 4.81
C PRO A 328 -27.58 -2.54 3.56
N GLY A 329 -27.65 -3.87 3.52
CA GLY A 329 -28.17 -4.61 2.38
C GLY A 329 -27.35 -5.86 2.04
N PRO A 330 -27.53 -6.41 0.83
CA PRO A 330 -26.82 -7.60 0.39
C PRO A 330 -25.32 -7.45 0.39
N LEU A 331 -24.62 -8.48 0.89
CA LEU A 331 -23.15 -8.62 0.81
C LEU A 331 -22.82 -9.71 -0.21
N THR A 332 -22.02 -9.36 -1.20
CA THR A 332 -21.57 -10.30 -2.24
C THR A 332 -20.20 -10.87 -1.90
N ARG A 333 -19.83 -11.98 -2.54
CA ARG A 333 -18.44 -12.48 -2.50
C ARG A 333 -17.43 -11.41 -2.95
N ARG A 334 -17.85 -10.54 -3.88
CA ARG A 334 -17.06 -9.40 -4.35
C ARG A 334 -16.72 -8.43 -3.21
N ASP A 335 -17.73 -8.09 -2.39
CA ASP A 335 -17.51 -7.15 -1.28
C ASP A 335 -16.53 -7.71 -0.24
N LEU A 336 -16.67 -8.99 0.10
CA LEU A 336 -15.83 -9.65 1.10
C LEU A 336 -14.41 -9.92 0.58
N ALA A 337 -14.25 -10.29 -0.69
CA ALA A 337 -12.96 -10.44 -1.33
C ALA A 337 -12.25 -9.08 -1.51
N GLY A 338 -13.00 -8.01 -1.76
CA GLY A 338 -12.46 -6.64 -1.76
C GLY A 338 -12.08 -6.16 -0.36
N LEU A 339 -12.81 -6.62 0.67
CA LEU A 339 -12.52 -6.28 2.07
C LEU A 339 -11.16 -6.86 2.52
N LEU A 340 -10.86 -8.13 2.21
CA LEU A 340 -9.66 -8.86 2.61
C LEU A 340 -8.99 -9.53 1.38
N PRO A 341 -8.35 -8.76 0.49
CA PRO A 341 -7.93 -9.26 -0.82
C PRO A 341 -6.62 -10.07 -0.83
N PHE A 342 -5.85 -10.06 0.26
CA PHE A 342 -4.50 -10.65 0.30
C PHE A 342 -4.47 -12.18 0.31
N ARG A 343 -5.61 -12.85 0.53
CA ARG A 343 -5.72 -14.30 0.63
C ARG A 343 -4.73 -14.92 1.63
N ASN A 344 -4.52 -14.26 2.77
CA ASN A 344 -3.66 -14.76 3.82
C ASN A 344 -4.25 -16.06 4.41
N ALA A 345 -3.41 -17.06 4.60
CA ALA A 345 -3.77 -18.24 5.36
C ALA A 345 -3.74 -17.95 6.87
N LEU A 346 -4.64 -18.53 7.62
CA LEU A 346 -4.68 -18.39 9.07
C LEU A 346 -3.66 -19.31 9.74
N VAL A 347 -3.12 -18.86 10.87
CA VAL A 347 -2.22 -19.64 11.75
C VAL A 347 -2.69 -19.54 13.19
N VAL A 348 -2.37 -20.54 14.00
CA VAL A 348 -2.59 -20.48 15.46
C VAL A 348 -1.23 -20.52 16.14
N LEU A 349 -1.00 -19.51 16.97
CA LEU A 349 0.21 -19.33 17.77
C LEU A 349 -0.10 -19.57 19.25
N SER A 350 0.94 -19.95 20.03
CA SER A 350 0.88 -19.98 21.49
C SER A 350 1.58 -18.75 22.06
N ALA A 351 0.82 -17.81 22.62
CA ALA A 351 1.33 -16.57 23.20
C ALA A 351 1.06 -16.49 24.71
N THR A 352 2.00 -15.98 25.48
CA THR A 352 1.76 -15.62 26.89
C THR A 352 0.98 -14.31 26.97
N GLY A 353 0.37 -14.01 28.14
CA GLY A 353 -0.30 -12.73 28.34
C GLY A 353 0.65 -11.53 28.17
N ALA A 354 1.93 -11.69 28.52
CA ALA A 354 2.95 -10.67 28.26
C ALA A 354 3.20 -10.46 26.77
N GLN A 355 3.28 -11.55 25.98
CA GLN A 355 3.49 -11.48 24.53
C GLN A 355 2.26 -10.94 23.79
N LEU A 356 1.04 -11.25 24.25
CA LEU A 356 -0.18 -10.60 23.72
C LEU A 356 -0.15 -9.09 23.98
N ARG A 357 0.25 -8.66 25.18
CA ARG A 357 0.42 -7.25 25.51
C ARG A 357 1.45 -6.58 24.59
N GLU A 358 2.61 -7.21 24.39
CA GLU A 358 3.66 -6.71 23.51
C GLU A 358 3.16 -6.51 22.07
N ALA A 359 2.39 -7.46 21.54
CA ALA A 359 1.79 -7.34 20.21
C ALA A 359 0.82 -6.16 20.10
N ILE A 360 -0.03 -5.95 21.11
CA ILE A 360 -0.94 -4.79 21.15
C ILE A 360 -0.15 -3.48 21.28
N GLU A 361 0.83 -3.42 22.18
CA GLU A 361 1.71 -2.25 22.35
C GLU A 361 2.37 -1.82 21.05
N HIS A 362 2.83 -2.78 20.24
CA HIS A 362 3.45 -2.49 18.93
C HIS A 362 2.53 -1.68 18.02
N GLY A 363 1.30 -2.14 17.78
CA GLY A 363 0.33 -1.43 16.96
C GLY A 363 -0.01 -0.05 17.50
N LEU A 364 -0.19 0.07 18.82
CA LEU A 364 -0.46 1.35 19.51
C LEU A 364 0.72 2.31 19.42
N ALA A 365 1.96 1.81 19.52
CA ALA A 365 3.17 2.63 19.38
C ALA A 365 3.26 3.25 17.97
N LEU A 366 3.00 2.46 16.92
CA LEU A 366 2.96 2.97 15.54
C LEU A 366 1.81 3.95 15.34
N ARG A 367 0.65 3.69 15.93
CA ARG A 367 -0.51 4.60 15.91
C ARG A 367 -0.16 5.94 16.55
N ALA A 368 0.51 5.94 17.70
CA ALA A 368 0.91 7.16 18.42
C ALA A 368 1.93 7.99 17.62
N ARG A 369 2.87 7.32 16.92
CA ARG A 369 3.91 7.99 16.12
C ARG A 369 3.39 8.58 14.82
N HIS A 370 2.47 7.90 14.14
CA HIS A 370 2.08 8.23 12.77
C HIS A 370 0.64 8.74 12.64
N GLY A 371 -0.12 8.81 13.74
CA GLY A 371 -1.52 9.25 13.71
C GLY A 371 -2.49 8.21 13.13
N GLN A 372 -2.03 7.29 12.28
CA GLN A 372 -2.73 6.12 11.75
C GLN A 372 -1.71 5.09 11.29
N THR A 373 -2.04 3.79 11.32
CA THR A 373 -1.11 2.73 10.92
C THR A 373 -1.83 1.47 10.43
N GLY A 374 -1.27 0.80 9.41
CA GLY A 374 -1.71 -0.53 9.01
C GLY A 374 -1.59 -1.57 10.13
N ALA A 375 -0.62 -1.39 11.02
CA ALA A 375 -0.42 -2.25 12.18
C ALA A 375 -1.48 -2.08 13.29
N MET A 376 -2.44 -1.14 13.21
CA MET A 376 -3.48 -1.01 14.23
C MET A 376 -4.23 -2.33 14.42
N PRO A 377 -4.25 -2.91 15.63
CA PRO A 377 -4.87 -4.21 15.84
C PRO A 377 -6.40 -4.14 15.73
N GLN A 378 -6.99 -5.17 15.13
CA GLN A 378 -8.41 -5.51 15.20
C GLN A 378 -8.49 -6.86 15.91
N VAL A 379 -9.22 -6.95 17.01
CA VAL A 379 -9.08 -8.09 17.93
C VAL A 379 -10.40 -8.78 18.23
N ALA A 380 -10.31 -10.06 18.62
CA ALA A 380 -11.41 -10.82 19.21
C ALA A 380 -10.93 -11.59 20.44
N GLY A 381 -11.82 -11.82 21.40
CA GLY A 381 -11.49 -12.49 22.66
C GLY A 381 -10.61 -11.64 23.60
N LEU A 382 -10.25 -10.45 23.20
CA LEU A 382 -9.47 -9.49 23.99
C LEU A 382 -10.30 -8.26 24.32
N ARG A 383 -10.03 -7.66 25.48
CA ARG A 383 -10.48 -6.33 25.85
C ARG A 383 -9.28 -5.51 26.32
N VAL A 384 -9.05 -4.38 25.65
CA VAL A 384 -7.86 -3.54 25.85
C VAL A 384 -8.27 -2.13 26.20
N ARG A 385 -7.75 -1.59 27.29
CA ARG A 385 -7.75 -0.15 27.55
C ARG A 385 -6.35 0.39 27.34
N TYR A 386 -6.22 1.51 26.64
CA TYR A 386 -4.91 2.08 26.31
C TYR A 386 -4.91 3.61 26.38
N ASP A 387 -3.72 4.19 26.47
CA ASP A 387 -3.48 5.64 26.41
C ASP A 387 -2.28 5.92 25.50
N LEU A 388 -2.53 6.56 24.36
CA LEU A 388 -1.51 6.85 23.34
C LEU A 388 -0.46 7.88 23.82
N ARG A 389 -0.77 8.68 24.84
CA ARG A 389 0.15 9.70 25.40
C ARG A 389 1.30 9.08 26.21
N ARG A 390 1.17 7.81 26.60
CA ARG A 390 2.19 7.10 27.39
C ARG A 390 3.38 6.67 26.53
N PRO A 391 4.54 6.45 27.15
CA PRO A 391 5.73 5.93 26.48
C PRO A 391 5.49 4.58 25.79
N ASP A 392 6.39 4.23 24.87
CA ASP A 392 6.41 2.90 24.23
C ASP A 392 6.53 1.80 25.29
N GLY A 393 5.68 0.76 25.17
CA GLY A 393 5.62 -0.35 26.11
C GLY A 393 4.71 -0.13 27.34
N GLU A 394 4.17 1.07 27.53
CA GLU A 394 3.31 1.42 28.66
C GLU A 394 1.90 1.88 28.24
N ARG A 395 1.57 1.85 26.96
CA ARG A 395 0.27 2.35 26.45
C ARG A 395 -0.90 1.46 26.83
N VAL A 396 -0.71 0.15 26.91
CA VAL A 396 -1.77 -0.77 27.34
C VAL A 396 -1.95 -0.63 28.85
N LEU A 397 -3.07 -0.06 29.28
CA LEU A 397 -3.42 0.12 30.69
C LEU A 397 -3.94 -1.18 31.30
N SER A 398 -4.84 -1.86 30.56
CA SER A 398 -5.34 -3.19 30.95
C SER A 398 -5.53 -4.06 29.71
N LEU A 399 -5.32 -5.37 29.88
CA LEU A 399 -5.58 -6.39 28.90
C LEU A 399 -6.34 -7.54 29.56
N GLU A 400 -7.45 -7.92 28.95
CA GLU A 400 -8.25 -9.09 29.35
C GLU A 400 -8.31 -10.09 28.21
N VAL A 401 -8.36 -11.38 28.55
CA VAL A 401 -8.62 -12.50 27.62
C VAL A 401 -9.83 -13.26 28.14
N GLY A 402 -10.88 -13.37 27.31
CA GLY A 402 -12.12 -14.04 27.71
C GLY A 402 -12.78 -13.39 28.95
N GLY A 403 -12.65 -12.08 29.11
CA GLY A 403 -13.23 -11.32 30.27
C GLY A 403 -12.47 -11.46 31.59
N GLN A 404 -11.26 -12.04 31.56
CA GLN A 404 -10.39 -12.16 32.73
C GLN A 404 -9.07 -11.43 32.46
N PRO A 405 -8.45 -10.80 33.50
CA PRO A 405 -7.15 -10.18 33.33
C PRO A 405 -6.12 -11.15 32.76
N ALA A 406 -5.42 -10.72 31.72
CA ALA A 406 -4.39 -11.52 31.07
C ALA A 406 -3.21 -11.76 32.03
N ALA A 407 -3.07 -12.98 32.51
CA ALA A 407 -1.95 -13.33 33.38
C ALA A 407 -0.65 -13.38 32.53
N PRO A 408 0.41 -12.63 32.92
CA PRO A 408 1.61 -12.48 32.08
C PRO A 408 2.27 -13.79 31.63
N GLY A 409 2.31 -14.79 32.51
CA GLY A 409 2.94 -16.11 32.25
C GLY A 409 1.98 -17.17 31.68
N ARG A 410 0.66 -16.95 31.70
CA ARG A 410 -0.33 -17.90 31.17
C ARG A 410 -0.27 -17.91 29.66
N ARG A 411 -0.32 -19.10 29.05
CA ARG A 411 -0.40 -19.27 27.60
C ARG A 411 -1.84 -19.24 27.13
N TYR A 412 -2.03 -18.59 26.00
CA TYR A 412 -3.28 -18.44 25.28
C TYR A 412 -3.05 -18.84 23.81
N THR A 413 -4.08 -19.33 23.16
CA THR A 413 -4.08 -19.57 21.72
C THR A 413 -4.47 -18.29 20.99
N LEU A 414 -3.67 -17.90 20.02
CA LEU A 414 -3.87 -16.69 19.19
C LEU A 414 -4.02 -17.08 17.73
N ALA A 415 -5.19 -16.80 17.13
CA ALA A 415 -5.37 -16.87 15.68
C ALA A 415 -4.92 -15.56 15.04
N THR A 416 -4.18 -15.68 13.94
CA THR A 416 -3.75 -14.51 13.15
C THR A 416 -3.45 -14.93 11.71
N SER A 417 -3.12 -13.97 10.84
CA SER A 417 -2.69 -14.25 9.48
C SER A 417 -1.24 -14.74 9.43
N ASN A 418 -0.90 -15.54 8.41
CA ASN A 418 0.48 -15.93 8.14
C ASN A 418 1.39 -14.74 7.87
N TYR A 419 0.83 -13.63 7.37
CA TYR A 419 1.53 -12.35 7.19
C TYR A 419 2.01 -11.80 8.53
N LEU A 420 1.12 -11.66 9.52
CA LEU A 420 1.50 -11.16 10.85
C LEU A 420 2.40 -12.15 11.59
N ALA A 421 2.12 -13.46 11.52
CA ALA A 421 2.95 -14.49 12.13
C ALA A 421 4.38 -14.49 11.56
N GLY A 422 4.54 -14.11 10.28
CA GLY A 422 5.82 -13.88 9.61
C GLY A 422 6.52 -12.57 9.96
N GLY A 423 5.92 -11.73 10.82
CA GLY A 423 6.47 -10.44 11.23
C GLY A 423 6.03 -9.25 10.38
N GLY A 424 5.00 -9.43 9.54
CA GLY A 424 4.41 -8.35 8.74
C GLY A 424 3.94 -7.17 9.60
N ASP A 425 3.89 -5.96 9.05
CA ASP A 425 3.60 -4.69 9.74
C ASP A 425 4.46 -4.48 11.01
N GLY A 426 5.66 -5.09 11.07
CA GLY A 426 6.58 -4.99 12.20
C GLY A 426 6.26 -5.89 13.39
N TYR A 427 5.31 -6.82 13.28
CA TYR A 427 4.97 -7.78 14.33
C TYR A 427 6.03 -8.86 14.53
N GLY A 428 7.32 -8.49 14.53
CA GLY A 428 8.45 -9.41 14.67
C GLY A 428 8.40 -10.31 15.89
N MET A 429 7.74 -9.87 16.99
CA MET A 429 7.54 -10.65 18.22
C MET A 429 6.68 -11.90 17.97
N LEU A 430 5.76 -11.88 17.01
CA LEU A 430 4.94 -13.04 16.67
C LEU A 430 5.73 -14.16 15.98
N LYS A 431 6.79 -13.80 15.25
CA LYS A 431 7.63 -14.75 14.50
C LYS A 431 8.33 -15.76 15.43
N ALA A 432 8.61 -15.36 16.67
CA ALA A 432 9.28 -16.20 17.65
C ALA A 432 8.31 -17.11 18.45
N LEU A 433 6.99 -17.00 18.24
CA LEU A 433 6.01 -17.76 18.98
C LEU A 433 5.88 -19.19 18.47
N PRO A 434 5.64 -20.18 19.36
CA PRO A 434 5.35 -21.54 18.94
C PRO A 434 4.09 -21.60 18.07
N VAL A 435 4.21 -22.22 16.88
CA VAL A 435 3.11 -22.44 15.95
C VAL A 435 2.37 -23.71 16.36
N LEU A 436 1.08 -23.59 16.68
CA LEU A 436 0.19 -24.71 17.04
C LEU A 436 -0.54 -25.26 15.81
N ARG A 437 -0.88 -24.37 14.85
CA ARG A 437 -1.43 -24.74 13.55
C ARG A 437 -0.73 -23.89 12.48
N PRO A 438 -0.01 -24.52 11.55
CA PRO A 438 0.70 -23.82 10.49
C PRO A 438 -0.26 -23.31 9.40
N ALA A 439 0.26 -22.47 8.49
CA ALA A 439 -0.50 -21.93 7.38
C ALA A 439 -0.90 -22.99 6.35
N GLU A 440 -0.04 -24.03 6.18
CA GLU A 440 -0.31 -25.14 5.26
C GLU A 440 -1.55 -25.90 5.71
N GLY A 441 -2.54 -26.00 4.81
CA GLY A 441 -3.82 -26.66 5.08
C GLY A 441 -4.77 -25.86 5.99
N SER A 442 -4.40 -24.67 6.42
CA SER A 442 -5.28 -23.78 7.16
C SER A 442 -6.18 -22.96 6.22
N PRO A 443 -7.37 -22.56 6.67
CA PRO A 443 -8.30 -21.78 5.86
C PRO A 443 -7.72 -20.40 5.55
N ILE A 444 -8.21 -19.82 4.44
CA ILE A 444 -7.92 -18.46 4.03
C ILE A 444 -8.82 -17.51 4.82
N GLU A 445 -8.26 -16.41 5.29
CA GLU A 445 -8.92 -15.39 6.10
C GLU A 445 -10.24 -14.89 5.47
N THR A 446 -10.20 -14.55 4.17
CA THR A 446 -11.38 -14.09 3.42
C THR A 446 -12.47 -15.15 3.33
N ASP A 447 -12.08 -16.43 3.16
CA ASP A 447 -13.04 -17.53 3.05
C ASP A 447 -13.74 -17.77 4.40
N VAL A 448 -13.02 -17.63 5.51
CA VAL A 448 -13.57 -17.72 6.88
C VAL A 448 -14.59 -16.62 7.13
N VAL A 449 -14.26 -15.36 6.78
CA VAL A 449 -15.18 -14.22 6.94
C VAL A 449 -16.42 -14.39 6.02
N THR A 450 -16.23 -14.87 4.79
CA THR A 450 -17.30 -15.15 3.85
C THR A 450 -18.27 -16.21 4.40
N GLU A 451 -17.72 -17.29 4.96
CA GLU A 451 -18.53 -18.37 5.53
C GLU A 451 -19.27 -17.94 6.81
N ALA A 452 -18.65 -17.05 7.61
CA ALA A 452 -19.31 -16.46 8.77
C ALA A 452 -20.52 -15.61 8.37
N VAL A 453 -20.42 -14.80 7.31
CA VAL A 453 -21.57 -14.06 6.74
C VAL A 453 -22.64 -15.01 6.24
N ARG A 454 -22.25 -16.04 5.48
CA ARG A 454 -23.19 -17.04 4.92
C ARG A 454 -23.97 -17.77 6.03
N ARG A 455 -23.26 -18.22 7.06
CA ARG A 455 -23.85 -18.94 8.20
C ARG A 455 -24.81 -18.05 9.00
N ALA A 456 -24.46 -16.79 9.20
CA ALA A 456 -25.32 -15.83 9.92
C ALA A 456 -26.51 -15.37 9.08
N GLY A 457 -26.41 -15.40 7.74
CA GLY A 457 -27.41 -14.88 6.81
C GLY A 457 -27.53 -13.35 6.88
N ARG A 458 -27.65 -12.79 8.07
CA ARG A 458 -27.71 -11.36 8.35
C ARG A 458 -26.80 -10.99 9.52
N ILE A 459 -25.92 -10.00 9.31
CA ILE A 459 -24.98 -9.53 10.32
C ILE A 459 -25.30 -8.10 10.77
N ALA A 460 -24.95 -7.77 12.03
CA ALA A 460 -25.09 -6.43 12.59
C ALA A 460 -23.97 -6.13 13.59
N PRO A 461 -22.69 -6.12 13.16
CA PRO A 461 -21.58 -5.89 14.06
C PRO A 461 -21.55 -4.43 14.56
N ALA A 462 -21.10 -4.29 15.82
CA ALA A 462 -20.95 -2.99 16.46
C ALA A 462 -19.53 -2.75 16.94
N VAL A 463 -19.18 -1.50 17.20
CA VAL A 463 -18.06 -1.12 18.05
C VAL A 463 -18.52 -1.34 19.49
N ASP A 464 -17.83 -2.19 20.25
CA ASP A 464 -18.23 -2.63 21.61
C ASP A 464 -17.21 -2.26 22.71
N GLY A 465 -16.19 -1.46 22.35
CA GLY A 465 -15.18 -0.98 23.28
C GLY A 465 -14.13 -2.02 23.65
N ARG A 466 -13.93 -3.04 22.80
CA ARG A 466 -12.85 -4.02 22.99
C ARG A 466 -11.45 -3.41 22.81
N LEU A 467 -11.36 -2.28 22.10
CA LEU A 467 -10.17 -1.42 22.00
C LEU A 467 -10.56 0.00 22.40
N ALA A 468 -10.45 0.33 23.69
CA ALA A 468 -10.88 1.61 24.25
C ALA A 468 -9.70 2.50 24.62
N GLU A 469 -9.61 3.68 23.96
CA GLU A 469 -8.66 4.73 24.34
C GLU A 469 -9.13 5.41 25.64
N ALA A 470 -8.19 5.64 26.55
CA ALA A 470 -8.48 6.38 27.77
C ALA A 470 -8.72 7.86 27.45
N PRO A 471 -9.65 8.52 28.17
CA PRO A 471 -10.01 9.92 27.95
C PRO A 471 -8.86 10.93 28.18
#